data_5705c84b5aaa2baa721aaa4d5f99d8f2
#
_entry.id   5705c84b5aaa2baa721aaa4d5f99d8f2
#
_cell.length_a   1.000
_cell.length_b   1.000
_cell.length_c   1.000
_cell.angle_alpha   90.00
_cell.angle_beta   90.00
_cell.angle_gamma   90.00
#
_symmetry.space_group_name_H-M   'P 1'
#
loop_
_entity.id
_entity.type
_entity.pdbx_description
1 polymer ?
#
loop_
_entity_poly.entity_id
_entity_poly.type
_entity_poly.pdbx_seq_one_letter_code
_entity_poly.pdbx_strand_id
1 'polypeptide(L)' 'MRKVTLLFPDVSSITEFVLSYKVSKAIVNTSEKTLTATMPEKHLNVAVKQYRAKIKGSSPVKSQKS' A
#
# COMPACT_ATOMS: atom_id res chain seq x y z
N MET A 1 8.21 9.05 -4.45
CA MET A 1 7.01 8.34 -4.00
C MET A 1 6.39 7.56 -5.13
N ARG A 2 5.71 6.49 -4.80
CA ARG A 2 5.07 5.65 -5.80
C ARG A 2 3.64 5.36 -5.41
N LYS A 3 2.79 5.25 -6.41
CA LYS A 3 1.44 4.77 -6.19
C LYS A 3 1.49 3.24 -6.27
N VAL A 4 1.12 2.59 -5.19
CA VAL A 4 1.21 1.14 -5.13
C VAL A 4 -0.10 0.54 -4.65
N THR A 5 -0.33 -0.70 -5.06
CA THR A 5 -1.44 -1.50 -4.56
C THR A 5 -0.84 -2.68 -3.83
N LEU A 6 -1.16 -2.79 -2.57
CA LEU A 6 -0.63 -3.85 -1.72
C LEU A 6 -1.72 -4.80 -1.32
N LEU A 7 -1.40 -6.09 -1.32
CA LEU A 7 -2.31 -7.12 -0.88
C LEU A 7 -1.91 -7.54 0.53
N PHE A 8 -2.81 -7.35 1.48
CA PHE A 8 -2.55 -7.68 2.88
C PHE A 8 -3.20 -9.00 3.25
N PRO A 9 -2.70 -9.66 4.29
CA PRO A 9 -3.31 -10.92 4.74
C PRO A 9 -4.70 -10.75 5.32
N ASP A 10 -4.98 -9.57 5.90
CA ASP A 10 -6.31 -9.30 6.42
C ASP A 10 -6.56 -7.79 6.49
N VAL A 11 -7.83 -7.44 6.70
CA VAL A 11 -8.23 -6.03 6.71
C VAL A 11 -7.69 -5.30 7.92
N SER A 12 -7.56 -5.99 9.04
CA SER A 12 -7.03 -5.37 10.25
C SER A 12 -5.61 -4.84 10.02
N SER A 13 -4.81 -5.59 9.29
CA SER A 13 -3.45 -5.15 8.98
C SER A 13 -3.46 -3.88 8.14
N ILE A 14 -4.39 -3.78 7.20
CA ILE A 14 -4.51 -2.59 6.37
C ILE A 14 -4.81 -1.37 7.25
N THR A 15 -5.80 -1.51 8.11
CA THR A 15 -6.21 -0.42 8.98
C THR A 15 -5.05 0.01 9.88
N GLU A 16 -4.38 -0.96 10.45
CA GLU A 16 -3.26 -0.67 11.35
C GLU A 16 -2.14 0.05 10.61
N PHE A 17 -1.84 -0.38 9.42
CA PHE A 17 -0.79 0.24 8.62
C PHE A 17 -1.15 1.68 8.27
N VAL A 18 -2.37 1.90 7.82
CA VAL A 18 -2.82 3.24 7.45
C VAL A 18 -2.76 4.20 8.63
N LEU A 19 -3.20 3.74 9.79
CA LEU A 19 -3.21 4.58 10.97
C LEU A 19 -1.79 4.82 11.50
N SER A 20 -0.96 3.81 11.48
CA SER A 20 0.40 3.94 12.01
C SER A 20 1.27 4.87 11.18
N TYR A 21 1.09 4.86 9.89
CA TYR A 21 1.92 5.65 8.99
C TYR A 21 1.20 6.83 8.39
N LYS A 22 -0.04 7.07 8.81
CA LYS A 22 -0.84 8.21 8.35
C LYS A 22 -0.82 8.33 6.84
N VAL A 23 -1.14 7.22 6.19
CA VAL A 23 -1.12 7.17 4.75
C VAL A 23 -2.22 8.07 4.19
N SER A 24 -1.83 8.98 3.29
CA SER A 24 -2.78 9.91 2.68
C SER A 24 -3.42 9.29 1.45
N LYS A 25 -4.67 9.67 1.22
CA LYS A 25 -5.40 9.26 0.02
C LYS A 25 -5.39 7.75 -0.17
N ALA A 26 -5.51 7.03 0.94
CA ALA A 26 -5.53 5.58 0.89
C ALA A 26 -6.88 5.08 0.40
N ILE A 27 -6.84 4.15 -0.54
CA ILE A 27 -8.06 3.50 -1.02
C ILE A 27 -7.98 2.05 -0.56
N VAL A 28 -8.93 1.67 0.29
CA VAL A 28 -8.94 0.33 0.85
C VAL A 28 -10.06 -0.48 0.21
N ASN A 29 -9.72 -1.65 -0.30
CA ASN A 29 -10.70 -2.58 -0.81
C ASN A 29 -10.77 -3.76 0.16
N THR A 30 -11.81 -3.79 0.97
CA THR A 30 -11.92 -4.83 1.99
C THR A 30 -12.24 -6.20 1.42
N SER A 31 -12.91 -6.24 0.28
CA SER A 31 -13.20 -7.51 -0.38
C SER A 31 -11.94 -8.20 -0.86
N GLU A 32 -11.02 -7.43 -1.37
CA GLU A 32 -9.78 -7.99 -1.90
C GLU A 32 -8.61 -7.85 -0.94
N LYS A 33 -8.83 -7.18 0.17
CA LYS A 33 -7.80 -6.94 1.17
C LYS A 33 -6.61 -6.19 0.58
N THR A 34 -6.91 -5.19 -0.25
CA THR A 34 -5.87 -4.41 -0.89
C THR A 34 -5.90 -2.97 -0.42
N LEU A 35 -4.75 -2.35 -0.47
CA LEU A 35 -4.59 -0.94 -0.15
C LEU A 35 -3.88 -0.27 -1.31
N THR A 36 -4.49 0.76 -1.87
CA THR A 36 -3.87 1.55 -2.93
C THR A 36 -3.58 2.94 -2.38
N ALA A 37 -2.33 3.33 -2.44
CA ALA A 37 -1.93 4.64 -1.93
C ALA A 37 -0.57 5.03 -2.47
N THR A 38 -0.26 6.31 -2.34
CA THR A 38 1.07 6.81 -2.70
C THR A 38 1.91 6.86 -1.44
N MET A 39 3.07 6.23 -1.46
CA MET A 39 3.92 6.18 -0.28
C MET A 39 5.39 6.07 -0.67
N PRO A 40 6.30 6.50 0.21
CA PRO A 40 7.71 6.34 -0.04
C PRO A 40 8.14 4.87 0.10
N GLU A 41 9.27 4.57 -0.49
CA GLU A 41 9.74 3.20 -0.53
C GLU A 41 9.95 2.59 0.85
N LYS A 42 10.37 3.38 1.82
CA LYS A 42 10.58 2.84 3.15
C LYS A 42 9.28 2.36 3.78
N HIS A 43 8.16 3.02 3.50
CA HIS A 43 6.87 2.55 4.00
C HIS A 43 6.48 1.25 3.29
N LEU A 44 6.79 1.18 2.02
CA LEU A 44 6.54 -0.02 1.25
C LEU A 44 7.27 -1.22 1.84
N ASN A 45 8.54 -1.02 2.17
CA ASN A 45 9.34 -2.07 2.77
C ASN A 45 8.77 -2.54 4.10
N VAL A 46 8.30 -1.60 4.92
CA VAL A 46 7.68 -1.94 6.19
C VAL A 46 6.44 -2.78 5.98
N ALA A 47 5.61 -2.39 5.03
CA ALA A 47 4.39 -3.14 4.76
C ALA A 47 4.71 -4.57 4.36
N VAL A 48 5.68 -4.73 3.48
CA VAL A 48 6.04 -6.06 3.00
C VAL A 48 6.66 -6.90 4.10
N LYS A 49 7.54 -6.31 4.91
CA LYS A 49 8.28 -7.07 5.91
C LYS A 49 7.52 -7.27 7.19
N GLN A 50 6.85 -6.24 7.68
CA GLN A 50 6.18 -6.32 8.98
C GLN A 50 4.73 -6.74 8.87
N TYR A 51 4.06 -6.34 7.82
CA TYR A 51 2.65 -6.65 7.65
C TYR A 51 2.41 -7.78 6.67
N ARG A 52 3.47 -8.31 6.10
CA ARG A 52 3.42 -9.40 5.15
C ARG A 52 2.56 -9.07 3.93
N ALA A 53 2.58 -7.81 3.55
CA ALA A 53 1.87 -7.39 2.37
C ALA A 53 2.63 -7.80 1.12
N LYS A 54 1.90 -7.98 0.04
CA LYS A 54 2.52 -8.27 -1.25
C LYS A 54 2.18 -7.15 -2.21
N ILE A 55 3.13 -6.79 -3.05
CA ILE A 55 2.91 -5.73 -4.02
C ILE A 55 2.15 -6.32 -5.20
N LYS A 56 0.90 -5.89 -5.37
CA LYS A 56 0.12 -6.33 -6.51
C LYS A 56 0.43 -5.51 -7.74
N GLY A 57 0.69 -4.23 -7.57
CA GLY A 57 1.04 -3.36 -8.67
C GLY A 57 1.65 -2.09 -8.16
N SER A 58 2.52 -1.49 -8.94
CA SER A 58 3.09 -0.22 -8.59
C SER A 58 3.34 0.56 -9.87
N SER A 59 3.18 1.88 -9.76
CA SER A 59 3.44 2.77 -10.87
C SER A 59 4.21 3.95 -10.37
N PRO A 60 5.18 4.43 -11.13
CA PRO A 60 5.84 5.67 -10.76
C PRO A 60 4.82 6.79 -10.83
N VAL A 61 4.96 7.73 -9.93
CA VAL A 61 4.03 8.83 -9.90
C VAL A 61 4.05 9.62 -11.19
N LYS A 62 5.22 9.77 -11.78
CA LYS A 62 5.30 10.40 -13.04
C LYS A 62 5.35 9.34 -14.08
N SER A 63 4.49 8.92 -14.56
CA SER A 63 4.48 7.84 -15.41
C SER A 63 4.86 8.05 -16.79
N GLN A 64 5.06 7.72 -17.38
CA GLN A 64 5.12 7.70 -18.44
C GLN A 64 4.55 7.08 -19.18
N LYS A 65 4.30 6.89 -19.69
CA LYS A 65 3.74 6.44 -20.33
C LYS A 65 3.70 5.60 -20.60
N SER A 66 3.61 5.31 -20.66
CA SER A 66 3.46 4.50 -20.94
C SER A 66 3.49 4.17 -21.32
#